data_2a715f95e0074313597542e7b0eb0353
#
_entry.id   2a715f95e0074313597542e7b0eb0353
#
_cell.length_a   1.000
_cell.length_b   1.000
_cell.length_c   1.000
_cell.angle_alpha   90.00
_cell.angle_beta   90.00
_cell.angle_gamma   90.00
#
_symmetry.space_group_name_H-M   'P 1'
#
loop_
_entity.id
_entity.type
_entity.pdbx_description
1 polymer ?
#
loop_
_entity_poly.entity_id
_entity_poly.type
_entity_poly.pdbx_seq_one_letter_code
_entity_poly.pdbx_strand_id
1 'polypeptide(L)'
;DLPARGLDRDVSVVAWGEFGRTPRINKDAGRDHWPQASCALLAGGGMRVGQVIGSTNRLGEVPQDRPIHYQDVFATLYRQLGIDANTATIPDPNGRPQFLLDRRDPIRELI
;
A
#
# COMPACT_ATOMS: atom_id res chain seq x y z
N ASP A 1 -4.76 -16.92 -11.46
CA ASP A 1 -4.25 -18.27 -11.18
C ASP A 1 -4.44 -18.70 -9.72
N LEU A 2 -4.39 -17.77 -8.72
CA LEU A 2 -4.57 -18.12 -7.30
C LEU A 2 -5.90 -18.85 -7.02
N PRO A 3 -7.09 -18.37 -7.50
CA PRO A 3 -8.35 -19.07 -7.27
C PRO A 3 -8.36 -20.48 -7.86
N ALA A 4 -7.78 -20.66 -9.06
CA ALA A 4 -7.72 -21.96 -9.71
C ALA A 4 -6.86 -22.98 -8.95
N ARG A 5 -5.98 -22.50 -8.06
CA ARG A 5 -5.11 -23.30 -7.19
C ARG A 5 -5.62 -23.39 -5.75
N GLY A 6 -6.73 -22.72 -5.42
CA GLY A 6 -7.25 -22.64 -4.06
C GLY A 6 -6.37 -21.83 -3.10
N LEU A 7 -5.55 -20.91 -3.63
CA LEU A 7 -4.58 -20.12 -2.85
C LEU A 7 -5.01 -18.67 -2.64
N ASP A 8 -6.16 -18.28 -3.13
CA ASP A 8 -6.65 -16.90 -3.09
C ASP A 8 -6.92 -16.36 -1.67
N ARG A 9 -7.08 -17.26 -0.69
CA ARG A 9 -7.24 -16.88 0.72
C ARG A 9 -5.93 -16.90 1.49
N ASP A 10 -4.98 -17.73 1.10
CA ASP A 10 -3.77 -18.00 1.86
C ASP A 10 -2.56 -17.21 1.34
N VAL A 11 -2.65 -16.67 0.11
CA VAL A 11 -1.56 -15.93 -0.53
C VAL A 11 -1.99 -14.51 -0.85
N SER A 12 -1.33 -13.54 -0.23
CA SER A 12 -1.44 -12.13 -0.58
C SER A 12 -0.38 -11.76 -1.61
N VAL A 13 -0.79 -11.12 -2.68
CA VAL A 13 0.10 -10.59 -3.73
C VAL A 13 0.13 -9.08 -3.65
N VAL A 14 1.32 -8.51 -3.64
CA VAL A 14 1.55 -7.06 -3.67
C VAL A 14 2.50 -6.73 -4.80
N ALA A 15 2.10 -5.85 -5.69
CA ALA A 15 2.97 -5.23 -6.68
C ALA A 15 2.99 -3.73 -6.44
N TRP A 16 4.15 -3.20 -6.05
CA TRP A 16 4.29 -1.82 -5.60
C TRP A 16 5.71 -1.31 -5.87
N GLY A 17 5.82 -0.02 -6.21
CA GLY A 17 7.10 0.68 -6.29
C GLY A 17 7.24 1.69 -5.14
N GLU A 18 8.48 2.11 -4.84
CA GLU A 18 8.76 3.02 -3.73
C GLU A 18 8.26 4.46 -4.00
N PHE A 19 8.11 4.86 -5.26
CA PHE A 19 7.58 6.17 -5.67
C PHE A 19 6.94 6.08 -7.06
N GLY A 20 6.16 7.09 -7.42
CA GLY A 20 5.61 7.26 -8.76
C GLY A 20 6.60 7.91 -9.73
N ARG A 21 6.12 8.24 -10.91
CA ARG A 21 6.87 8.95 -11.93
C ARG A 21 6.15 10.24 -12.31
N THR A 22 6.92 11.27 -12.68
CA THR A 22 6.35 12.57 -13.07
C THR A 22 5.32 12.44 -14.19
N PRO A 23 4.18 13.14 -14.11
CA PRO A 23 3.20 13.18 -15.21
C PRO A 23 3.79 13.78 -16.48
N ARG A 24 4.73 14.71 -16.34
CA ARG A 24 5.45 15.33 -17.47
C ARG A 24 6.69 14.50 -17.84
N ILE A 25 6.90 14.41 -19.16
CA ILE A 25 8.14 13.89 -19.72
C ILE A 25 9.18 15.02 -19.63
N ASN A 26 10.39 14.67 -19.18
CA ASN A 26 11.51 15.61 -19.05
C ASN A 26 12.23 15.81 -20.41
N LYS A 27 13.22 16.71 -20.42
CA LYS A 27 13.99 17.05 -21.63
C LYS A 27 14.77 15.86 -22.24
N ASP A 28 15.01 14.82 -21.46
CA ASP A 28 15.75 13.62 -21.87
C ASP A 28 14.80 12.46 -22.25
N ALA A 29 13.54 12.78 -22.57
CA ALA A 29 12.47 11.84 -22.93
C ALA A 29 12.16 10.80 -21.84
N GLY A 30 12.47 11.09 -20.58
CA GLY A 30 12.24 10.25 -19.41
C GLY A 30 11.22 10.84 -18.45
N ARG A 31 11.03 10.15 -17.32
CA ARG A 31 10.21 10.61 -16.19
C ARG A 31 11.00 10.53 -14.92
N ASP A 32 10.99 11.61 -14.15
CA ASP A 32 11.68 11.72 -12.87
C ASP A 32 10.91 11.01 -11.74
N HIS A 33 11.53 10.88 -10.57
CA HIS A 33 10.88 10.39 -9.37
C HIS A 33 9.77 11.34 -8.93
N TRP A 34 8.62 10.78 -8.52
CA TRP A 34 7.45 11.55 -8.11
C TRP A 34 6.83 10.96 -6.85
N PRO A 35 7.26 11.40 -5.65
CA PRO A 35 6.76 10.83 -4.39
C PRO A 35 5.33 11.27 -4.05
N GLN A 36 4.78 12.28 -4.72
CA GLN A 36 3.45 12.82 -4.45
C GLN A 36 2.31 11.88 -4.85
N ALA A 37 2.53 11.02 -5.84
CA ALA A 37 1.53 10.05 -6.29
C ALA A 37 2.19 8.77 -6.76
N SER A 38 1.64 7.65 -6.31
CA SER A 38 2.03 6.30 -6.73
C SER A 38 0.80 5.40 -6.70
N CYS A 39 0.97 4.15 -7.07
CA CYS A 39 -0.08 3.14 -6.96
C CYS A 39 0.51 1.82 -6.45
N ALA A 40 -0.35 0.99 -5.87
CA ALA A 40 -0.04 -0.38 -5.50
C ALA A 40 -1.17 -1.29 -5.99
N LEU A 41 -0.82 -2.50 -6.41
CA LEU A 41 -1.78 -3.57 -6.70
C LEU A 41 -1.73 -4.57 -5.54
N LEU A 42 -2.90 -4.88 -5.00
CA LEU A 42 -3.08 -5.89 -3.96
C LEU A 42 -4.08 -6.93 -4.44
N ALA A 43 -3.79 -8.21 -4.20
CA ALA A 43 -4.69 -9.30 -4.57
C ALA A 43 -4.51 -10.50 -3.62
N GLY A 44 -5.53 -11.35 -3.53
CA GLY A 44 -5.51 -12.55 -2.70
C GLY A 44 -5.60 -12.27 -1.20
N GLY A 45 -5.19 -13.21 -0.37
CA GLY A 45 -5.22 -13.12 1.10
C GLY A 45 -6.61 -12.92 1.70
N GLY A 46 -7.67 -13.27 0.98
CA GLY A 46 -9.05 -13.00 1.40
C GLY A 46 -9.49 -11.54 1.32
N MET A 47 -8.66 -10.66 0.75
CA MET A 47 -9.02 -9.25 0.55
C MET A 47 -10.15 -9.09 -0.46
N ARG A 48 -10.95 -8.02 -0.29
CA ARG A 48 -11.98 -7.63 -1.26
C ARG A 48 -11.30 -6.97 -2.47
N VAL A 49 -11.05 -7.74 -3.51
CA VAL A 49 -10.38 -7.32 -4.74
C VAL A 49 -11.36 -6.90 -5.84
N GLY A 50 -10.84 -6.50 -7.01
CA GLY A 50 -11.65 -6.11 -8.16
C GLY A 50 -12.18 -4.68 -8.10
N GLN A 51 -11.53 -3.81 -7.34
CA GLN A 51 -11.91 -2.41 -7.17
C GLN A 51 -10.69 -1.48 -7.34
N VAL A 52 -10.95 -0.24 -7.63
CA VAL A 52 -9.95 0.83 -7.62
C VAL A 52 -10.29 1.76 -6.45
N ILE A 53 -9.31 2.04 -5.59
CA ILE A 53 -9.47 2.87 -4.41
C ILE A 53 -8.61 4.11 -4.56
N GLY A 54 -9.23 5.26 -4.49
CA GLY A 54 -8.58 6.55 -4.67
C GLY A 54 -8.40 6.94 -6.13
N SER A 55 -8.23 8.23 -6.34
CA SER A 55 -7.91 8.80 -7.65
C SER A 55 -6.97 9.99 -7.50
N THR A 56 -6.30 10.34 -8.58
CA THR A 56 -5.49 11.55 -8.68
C THR A 56 -6.30 12.72 -9.27
N ASN A 57 -5.72 13.91 -9.22
CA ASN A 57 -6.21 15.02 -10.03
C ASN A 57 -6.10 14.68 -11.53
N ARG A 58 -6.72 15.50 -12.39
CA ARG A 58 -6.78 15.27 -13.84
C ARG A 58 -5.41 15.14 -14.51
N LEU A 59 -4.38 15.71 -13.92
CA LEU A 59 -3.01 15.68 -14.47
C LEU A 59 -2.14 14.55 -13.87
N GLY A 60 -2.67 13.77 -12.93
CA GLY A 60 -1.91 12.68 -12.29
C GLY A 60 -0.81 13.17 -11.33
N GLU A 61 -0.92 14.38 -10.81
CA GLU A 61 0.14 15.01 -10.02
C GLU A 61 0.05 14.67 -8.53
N VAL A 62 -1.16 14.65 -8.00
CA VAL A 62 -1.42 14.43 -6.57
C VAL A 62 -2.68 13.59 -6.36
N PRO A 63 -2.77 12.84 -5.26
CA PRO A 63 -4.01 12.20 -4.86
C PRO A 63 -5.10 13.25 -4.60
N GLN A 64 -6.33 12.99 -5.03
CA GLN A 64 -7.47 13.88 -4.87
C GLN A 64 -8.59 13.23 -4.07
N ASP A 65 -9.10 12.10 -4.55
CA ASP A 65 -10.18 11.38 -3.86
C ASP A 65 -9.62 10.20 -3.10
N ARG A 66 -10.10 10.01 -1.87
CA ARG A 66 -9.71 8.89 -1.01
C ARG A 66 -8.19 8.66 -1.02
N PRO A 67 -7.35 9.64 -0.66
CA PRO A 67 -5.91 9.47 -0.59
C PRO A 67 -5.55 8.34 0.39
N ILE A 68 -4.63 7.48 -0.02
CA ILE A 68 -4.12 6.37 0.79
C ILE A 68 -2.66 6.66 1.10
N HIS A 69 -2.30 6.59 2.35
CA HIS A 69 -0.92 6.69 2.79
C HIS A 69 -0.23 5.33 2.68
N TYR A 70 1.07 5.30 2.42
CA TYR A 70 1.81 4.04 2.32
C TYR A 70 1.73 3.19 3.59
N GLN A 71 1.62 3.81 4.76
CA GLN A 71 1.45 3.09 6.03
C GLN A 71 0.07 2.41 6.14
N ASP A 72 -0.96 2.94 5.48
CA ASP A 72 -2.28 2.28 5.43
C ASP A 72 -2.19 0.96 4.62
N VAL A 73 -1.33 0.92 3.59
CA VAL A 73 -1.01 -0.32 2.86
C VAL A 73 -0.30 -1.31 3.76
N PHE A 74 0.75 -0.87 4.50
CA PHE A 74 1.44 -1.75 5.45
C PHE A 74 0.52 -2.24 6.56
N ALA A 75 -0.34 -1.39 7.12
CA ALA A 75 -1.33 -1.80 8.13
C ALA A 75 -2.28 -2.88 7.58
N THR A 76 -2.68 -2.77 6.32
CA THR A 76 -3.49 -3.78 5.63
C THR A 76 -2.72 -5.10 5.52
N LEU A 77 -1.45 -5.08 5.10
CA LEU A 77 -0.62 -6.27 4.96
C LEU A 77 -0.33 -6.94 6.31
N TYR A 78 -0.01 -6.15 7.35
CA TYR A 78 0.18 -6.71 8.69
C TYR A 78 -1.08 -7.40 9.20
N ARG A 79 -2.25 -6.79 8.99
CA ARG A 79 -3.52 -7.44 9.32
C ARG A 79 -3.71 -8.76 8.57
N GLN A 80 -3.37 -8.83 7.29
CA GLN A 80 -3.44 -10.09 6.51
C GLN A 80 -2.49 -11.17 7.06
N LEU A 81 -1.36 -10.76 7.60
CA LEU A 81 -0.39 -11.65 8.26
C LEU A 81 -0.77 -12.00 9.72
N GLY A 82 -1.91 -11.52 10.22
CA GLY A 82 -2.33 -11.74 11.60
C GLY A 82 -1.59 -10.88 12.63
N ILE A 83 -0.87 -9.85 12.19
CA ILE A 83 -0.14 -8.93 13.06
C ILE A 83 -1.03 -7.72 13.37
N ASP A 84 -1.32 -7.49 14.64
CA ASP A 84 -2.03 -6.29 15.08
C ASP A 84 -1.04 -5.13 15.23
N ALA A 85 -1.06 -4.20 14.26
CA ALA A 85 -0.20 -3.03 14.28
C ALA A 85 -0.47 -2.06 15.45
N ASN A 86 -1.61 -2.19 16.16
CA ASN A 86 -1.91 -1.37 17.34
C ASN A 86 -1.18 -1.84 18.59
N THR A 87 -0.80 -3.09 18.63
CA THR A 87 -0.16 -3.72 19.81
C THR A 87 1.25 -4.20 19.54
N ALA A 88 1.56 -4.56 18.30
CA ALA A 88 2.87 -5.09 17.93
C ALA A 88 3.96 -3.99 18.01
N THR A 89 5.01 -4.28 18.76
CA THR A 89 6.18 -3.42 18.89
C THR A 89 7.47 -4.20 18.70
N ILE A 90 8.52 -3.50 18.28
CA ILE A 90 9.91 -4.00 18.28
C ILE A 90 10.78 -3.07 19.13
N PRO A 91 11.76 -3.59 19.87
CA PRO A 91 12.65 -2.74 20.66
C PRO A 91 13.60 -1.95 19.73
N ASP A 92 13.82 -0.68 20.05
CA ASP A 92 14.90 0.11 19.47
C ASP A 92 16.26 -0.35 20.05
N PRO A 93 17.41 0.20 19.57
CA PRO A 93 18.73 -0.13 20.11
C PRO A 93 18.89 0.14 21.62
N ASN A 94 18.03 0.95 22.22
CA ASN A 94 18.02 1.25 23.65
C ASN A 94 17.02 0.39 24.45
N GLY A 95 16.38 -0.58 23.79
CA GLY A 95 15.39 -1.46 24.39
C GLY A 95 13.99 -0.85 24.57
N ARG A 96 13.71 0.32 23.97
CA ARG A 96 12.40 0.96 24.07
C ARG A 96 11.45 0.37 23.03
N PRO A 97 10.20 0.02 23.40
CA PRO A 97 9.24 -0.50 22.45
C PRO A 97 8.85 0.59 21.43
N GLN A 98 8.97 0.26 20.15
CA GLN A 98 8.55 1.10 19.03
C GLN A 98 7.45 0.38 18.26
N PHE A 99 6.37 1.08 17.95
CA PHE A 99 5.34 0.53 17.09
C PHE A 99 5.85 0.35 15.66
N LEU A 100 5.29 -0.63 14.95
CA LEU A 100 5.66 -0.91 13.57
C LEU A 100 5.30 0.24 12.61
N LEU A 101 4.23 0.96 12.92
CA LEU A 101 3.69 2.05 12.10
C LEU A 101 3.19 3.20 13.01
N ASP A 102 3.27 4.44 12.51
CA ASP A 102 2.61 5.59 13.14
C ASP A 102 1.12 5.62 12.79
N ARG A 103 0.79 5.31 11.52
CA ARG A 103 -0.59 5.14 11.04
C ARG A 103 -0.89 3.65 10.95
N ARG A 104 -1.92 3.21 11.68
CA ARG A 104 -2.20 1.78 11.91
C ARG A 104 -3.54 1.33 11.36
N ASP A 105 -4.27 2.23 10.71
CA ASP A 105 -5.57 1.93 10.13
C ASP A 105 -5.41 1.23 8.78
N PRO A 106 -5.90 0.00 8.63
CA PRO A 106 -5.88 -0.68 7.33
C PRO A 106 -6.88 -0.04 6.36
N ILE A 107 -6.68 -0.30 5.08
CA ILE A 107 -7.59 0.14 4.01
C ILE A 107 -8.91 -0.63 4.16
N ARG A 108 -9.95 0.05 4.66
CA ARG A 108 -11.24 -0.56 5.03
C ARG A 108 -11.95 -1.24 3.87
N GLU A 109 -11.76 -0.73 2.67
CA GLU A 109 -12.36 -1.26 1.46
C GLU A 109 -11.82 -2.66 1.11
N LEU A 110 -10.64 -3.01 1.60
CA LEU A 110 -9.98 -4.30 1.32
C LEU A 110 -10.26 -5.38 2.39
N ILE A 111 -10.75 -5.01 3.56
CA ILE A 111 -10.90 -5.92 4.71
C ILE A 111 -12.35 -6.25 5.03
#